data_d31b07f313f6dff424434fe05a34c04a
#
_entry.id   d31b07f313f6dff424434fe05a34c04a
#
_cell.length_a   1.000
_cell.length_b   1.000
_cell.length_c   1.000
_cell.angle_alpha   90.00
_cell.angle_beta   90.00
_cell.angle_gamma   90.00
#
_symmetry.space_group_name_H-M   'P 1'
#
loop_
_entity.id
_entity.type
_entity.pdbx_description
1 polymer ?
#
loop_
_entity_poly.entity_id
_entity_poly.type
_entity_poly.pdbx_seq_one_letter_code
_entity_poly.pdbx_strand_id
1 'polypeptide(L)'
;MIPDTCMDIIFDVNFTENKISNSFCTLDDRAYSILYLNDKESVVSTFAIRFYAWGAAFFSETSLKGTKNSVYDVDCFFSRLKREIEPKLFEVTDIYERINLVQQYLLTGINVKRYNSIINDALAEILLKKGNLKIDSLVKSVFTSSRQLQRLFGEYLGVSPKKLSSLIRYQYLWSEIVFSQNINLSDLTMKYGYSDQAHLLNDFKRYHNMSISQAKNYAYKNVGFLQYR
;
A
#
# COMPACT_ATOMS: atom_id res chain seq x y z
N MET A 1 -7.13 -6.03 8.36
CA MET A 1 -5.97 -5.80 7.45
C MET A 1 -4.90 -5.02 8.19
N ILE A 2 -3.65 -5.28 7.89
CA ILE A 2 -2.49 -4.53 8.42
C ILE A 2 -1.98 -3.57 7.35
N PRO A 3 -1.40 -2.42 7.74
CA PRO A 3 -0.89 -1.44 6.79
C PRO A 3 0.25 -1.99 5.94
N ASP A 4 0.25 -1.61 4.69
CA ASP A 4 1.32 -1.88 3.76
C ASP A 4 1.67 -0.65 2.90
N THR A 5 2.54 -0.81 1.92
CA THR A 5 2.95 0.26 1.01
C THR A 5 2.19 0.22 -0.32
N CYS A 6 1.03 -0.42 -0.35
CA CYS A 6 0.22 -0.56 -1.54
C CYS A 6 -1.04 0.31 -1.48
N MET A 7 -1.57 0.57 -2.66
CA MET A 7 -2.87 1.18 -2.91
C MET A 7 -3.65 0.24 -3.82
N ASP A 8 -4.94 0.07 -3.57
CA ASP A 8 -5.76 -0.89 -4.29
C ASP A 8 -6.91 -0.19 -5.01
N ILE A 9 -7.12 -0.53 -6.27
CA ILE A 9 -8.35 -0.26 -7.01
C ILE A 9 -9.13 -1.55 -7.03
N ILE A 10 -10.33 -1.55 -6.46
CA ILE A 10 -11.16 -2.73 -6.28
C ILE A 10 -12.45 -2.54 -7.08
N PHE A 11 -12.83 -3.57 -7.84
CA PHE A 11 -14.11 -3.68 -8.53
C PHE A 11 -14.85 -4.91 -8.00
N ASP A 12 -16.05 -4.72 -7.47
CA ASP A 12 -16.97 -5.79 -7.08
C ASP A 12 -18.07 -5.90 -8.12
N VAL A 13 -17.99 -6.95 -8.92
CA VAL A 13 -18.94 -7.25 -10.01
C VAL A 13 -20.02 -8.17 -9.44
N ASN A 14 -21.20 -7.62 -9.21
CA ASN A 14 -22.37 -8.38 -8.77
C ASN A 14 -23.17 -8.81 -10.00
N PHE A 15 -23.05 -10.09 -10.35
CA PHE A 15 -23.76 -10.69 -11.51
C PHE A 15 -25.26 -10.89 -11.25
N THR A 16 -25.67 -11.03 -9.99
CA THR A 16 -27.08 -11.17 -9.60
C THR A 16 -27.84 -9.88 -9.80
N GLU A 17 -27.25 -8.76 -9.35
CA GLU A 17 -27.87 -7.44 -9.45
C GLU A 17 -27.51 -6.69 -10.73
N ASN A 18 -26.63 -7.26 -11.56
CA ASN A 18 -26.06 -6.61 -12.74
C ASN A 18 -25.46 -5.23 -12.42
N LYS A 19 -24.63 -5.15 -11.37
CA LYS A 19 -24.07 -3.90 -10.85
C LYS A 19 -22.58 -4.05 -10.56
N ILE A 20 -21.81 -3.00 -10.81
CA ILE A 20 -20.42 -2.87 -10.37
C ILE A 20 -20.34 -1.79 -9.31
N SER A 21 -19.74 -2.09 -8.17
CA SER A 21 -19.21 -1.10 -7.24
C SER A 21 -17.69 -1.07 -7.34
N ASN A 22 -17.12 0.10 -7.11
CA ASN A 22 -15.67 0.28 -7.19
C ASN A 22 -15.16 1.14 -6.06
N SER A 23 -13.92 0.92 -5.67
CA SER A 23 -13.26 1.71 -4.63
C SER A 23 -11.76 1.81 -4.87
N PHE A 24 -11.20 2.98 -4.52
CA PHE A 24 -9.78 3.22 -4.44
C PHE A 24 -9.36 3.32 -2.98
N CYS A 25 -8.64 2.31 -2.51
CA CYS A 25 -8.09 2.23 -1.16
C CYS A 25 -6.68 2.82 -1.16
N THR A 26 -6.46 3.83 -0.34
CA THR A 26 -5.21 4.56 -0.25
C THR A 26 -4.26 3.95 0.77
N LEU A 27 -3.06 4.53 0.93
CA LEU A 27 -2.13 4.10 1.97
C LEU A 27 -2.73 4.25 3.37
N ASP A 28 -2.69 3.16 4.11
CA ASP A 28 -3.06 3.13 5.52
C ASP A 28 -1.83 3.14 6.43
N ASP A 29 -1.95 3.79 7.59
CA ASP A 29 -0.92 3.79 8.62
C ASP A 29 -1.39 3.22 9.96
N ARG A 30 -2.49 2.48 9.93
CA ARG A 30 -3.09 1.74 11.06
C ARG A 30 -3.85 0.52 10.58
N ALA A 31 -3.90 -0.51 11.41
CA ALA A 31 -4.74 -1.68 11.12
C ALA A 31 -6.22 -1.33 11.15
N TYR A 32 -7.00 -1.99 10.32
CA TYR A 32 -8.46 -1.89 10.28
C TYR A 32 -9.11 -3.24 10.00
N SER A 33 -10.40 -3.35 10.30
CA SER A 33 -11.21 -4.53 10.02
C SER A 33 -12.18 -4.23 8.90
N ILE A 34 -12.31 -5.15 7.95
CA ILE A 34 -13.33 -5.12 6.92
C ILE A 34 -14.40 -6.13 7.33
N LEU A 35 -15.64 -5.68 7.40
CA LEU A 35 -16.80 -6.58 7.56
C LEU A 35 -17.30 -6.88 6.15
N TYR A 36 -17.16 -8.13 5.73
CA TYR A 36 -17.81 -8.61 4.51
C TYR A 36 -19.23 -9.02 4.89
N LEU A 37 -20.20 -8.30 4.40
CA LEU A 37 -21.60 -8.72 4.44
C LEU A 37 -21.80 -9.69 3.27
N ASN A 38 -21.58 -10.97 3.50
CA ASN A 38 -21.87 -11.99 2.52
C ASN A 38 -23.40 -12.18 2.43
N ASP A 39 -24.00 -11.61 1.43
CA ASP A 39 -25.30 -12.09 0.96
C ASP A 39 -25.05 -13.42 0.23
N LYS A 40 -25.52 -14.51 0.84
CA LYS A 40 -25.31 -15.87 0.32
C LYS A 40 -26.03 -16.13 -1.03
N GLU A 41 -26.93 -15.24 -1.41
CA GLU A 41 -27.73 -15.36 -2.64
C GLU A 41 -27.10 -14.60 -3.82
N SER A 42 -26.10 -13.74 -3.57
CA SER A 42 -25.48 -12.92 -4.60
C SER A 42 -24.21 -13.55 -5.15
N VAL A 43 -24.10 -13.63 -6.48
CA VAL A 43 -22.88 -14.03 -7.19
C VAL A 43 -22.02 -12.77 -7.43
N VAL A 44 -20.99 -12.60 -6.62
CA VAL A 44 -20.07 -11.45 -6.69
C VAL A 44 -18.66 -11.92 -7.02
N SER A 45 -18.02 -11.24 -7.98
CA SER A 45 -16.61 -11.43 -8.31
C SER A 45 -15.83 -10.16 -7.97
N THR A 46 -14.92 -10.25 -7.01
CA THR A 46 -14.01 -9.14 -6.67
C THR A 46 -12.74 -9.23 -7.53
N PHE A 47 -12.42 -8.14 -8.21
CA PHE A 47 -11.20 -7.98 -8.97
C PHE A 47 -10.44 -6.73 -8.49
N ALA A 48 -9.16 -6.88 -8.14
CA ALA A 48 -8.37 -5.78 -7.62
C ALA A 48 -7.08 -5.56 -8.42
N ILE A 49 -6.73 -4.29 -8.60
CA ILE A 49 -5.45 -3.84 -9.16
C ILE A 49 -4.65 -3.23 -8.02
N ARG A 50 -3.54 -3.89 -7.67
CA ARG A 50 -2.69 -3.45 -6.56
C ARG A 50 -1.44 -2.75 -7.08
N PHE A 51 -1.24 -1.52 -6.65
CA PHE A 51 -0.04 -0.74 -6.92
C PHE A 51 0.82 -0.60 -5.66
N TYR A 52 2.13 -0.67 -5.80
CA TYR A 52 2.95 0.05 -4.84
C TYR A 52 2.57 1.53 -4.88
N ALA A 53 2.55 2.21 -3.73
CA ALA A 53 2.09 3.59 -3.64
C ALA A 53 2.79 4.53 -4.64
N TRP A 54 4.07 4.30 -4.88
CA TRP A 54 4.85 5.06 -5.87
C TRP A 54 4.50 4.71 -7.32
N GLY A 55 3.91 3.55 -7.59
CA GLY A 55 3.41 3.16 -8.92
C GLY A 55 2.06 3.81 -9.25
N ALA A 56 1.16 3.92 -8.26
CA ALA A 56 -0.16 4.50 -8.45
C ALA A 56 -0.13 5.93 -9.02
N ALA A 57 0.88 6.72 -8.62
CA ALA A 57 1.05 8.10 -9.10
C ALA A 57 1.18 8.21 -10.61
N PHE A 58 1.74 7.22 -11.31
CA PHE A 58 1.90 7.26 -12.77
C PHE A 58 0.57 7.14 -13.53
N PHE A 59 -0.47 6.66 -12.86
CA PHE A 59 -1.79 6.44 -13.44
C PHE A 59 -2.85 7.37 -12.86
N SER A 60 -2.60 7.99 -11.70
CA SER A 60 -3.53 8.94 -11.11
C SER A 60 -3.61 10.24 -11.91
N GLU A 61 -4.81 10.77 -12.09
CA GLU A 61 -5.07 11.99 -12.84
C GLU A 61 -4.92 13.23 -11.97
N THR A 62 -4.99 13.06 -10.67
CA THR A 62 -4.93 14.12 -9.67
C THR A 62 -3.90 13.86 -8.59
N SER A 63 -3.68 14.84 -7.70
CA SER A 63 -2.78 14.71 -6.56
C SER A 63 -3.38 13.77 -5.50
N LEU A 64 -2.53 12.90 -4.93
CA LEU A 64 -2.90 12.01 -3.83
C LEU A 64 -2.78 12.68 -2.45
N LYS A 65 -2.54 13.98 -2.41
CA LYS A 65 -2.37 14.73 -1.16
C LYS A 65 -3.60 14.66 -0.28
N GLY A 66 -3.40 14.24 0.98
CA GLY A 66 -4.48 14.18 1.97
C GLY A 66 -5.33 12.92 1.91
N THR A 67 -5.00 11.94 1.05
CA THR A 67 -5.81 10.73 0.87
C THR A 67 -5.57 9.63 1.91
N LYS A 68 -4.53 9.72 2.71
CA LYS A 68 -4.14 8.68 3.67
C LYS A 68 -5.29 8.19 4.56
N ASN A 69 -5.39 6.87 4.75
CA ASN A 69 -6.43 6.19 5.54
C ASN A 69 -7.86 6.45 5.03
N SER A 70 -8.04 6.51 3.74
CA SER A 70 -9.34 6.83 3.14
C SER A 70 -9.63 5.92 1.95
N VAL A 71 -10.92 5.76 1.68
CA VAL A 71 -11.44 5.05 0.52
C VAL A 71 -12.24 6.04 -0.30
N TYR A 72 -12.03 6.04 -1.60
CA TYR A 72 -12.68 6.93 -2.56
C TYR A 72 -13.33 6.12 -3.68
N ASP A 73 -14.24 6.74 -4.42
CA ASP A 73 -14.63 6.24 -5.74
C ASP A 73 -13.43 6.34 -6.69
N VAL A 74 -13.28 5.35 -7.56
CA VAL A 74 -12.16 5.28 -8.52
C VAL A 74 -12.11 6.48 -9.45
N ASP A 75 -13.27 7.06 -9.79
CA ASP A 75 -13.37 8.27 -10.63
C ASP A 75 -12.61 9.48 -10.05
N CYS A 76 -12.45 9.55 -8.74
CA CYS A 76 -11.79 10.68 -8.11
C CYS A 76 -10.31 10.81 -8.53
N PHE A 77 -9.66 9.68 -8.89
CA PHE A 77 -8.22 9.64 -9.16
C PHE A 77 -7.85 8.88 -10.43
N PHE A 78 -8.70 7.98 -10.91
CA PHE A 78 -8.42 7.05 -12.02
C PHE A 78 -9.61 6.93 -12.97
N SER A 79 -10.20 8.05 -13.36
CA SER A 79 -11.41 8.05 -14.19
C SER A 79 -11.20 7.39 -15.56
N ARG A 80 -10.01 7.53 -16.15
CA ARG A 80 -9.66 6.86 -17.41
C ARG A 80 -9.59 5.34 -17.24
N LEU A 81 -8.91 4.87 -16.17
CA LEU A 81 -8.80 3.45 -15.89
C LEU A 81 -10.19 2.83 -15.69
N LYS A 82 -11.03 3.47 -14.88
CA LYS A 82 -12.40 3.03 -14.66
C LYS A 82 -13.17 2.90 -15.96
N ARG A 83 -13.17 3.95 -16.79
CA ARG A 83 -13.88 3.98 -18.07
C ARG A 83 -13.43 2.88 -19.04
N GLU A 84 -12.14 2.50 -19.04
CA GLU A 84 -11.59 1.48 -19.94
C GLU A 84 -11.80 0.06 -19.43
N ILE A 85 -11.80 -0.15 -18.11
CA ILE A 85 -11.80 -1.48 -17.49
C ILE A 85 -13.19 -1.90 -17.04
N GLU A 86 -13.92 -1.04 -16.30
CA GLU A 86 -15.17 -1.39 -15.64
C GLU A 86 -16.23 -1.96 -16.60
N PRO A 87 -16.49 -1.38 -17.79
CA PRO A 87 -17.51 -1.91 -18.69
C PRO A 87 -17.26 -3.33 -19.19
N LYS A 88 -15.98 -3.74 -19.22
CA LYS A 88 -15.57 -5.05 -19.72
C LYS A 88 -15.62 -6.16 -18.66
N LEU A 89 -15.75 -5.80 -17.38
CA LEU A 89 -15.67 -6.77 -16.28
C LEU A 89 -16.87 -7.72 -16.21
N PHE A 90 -18.01 -7.39 -16.79
CA PHE A 90 -19.14 -8.30 -16.92
C PHE A 90 -18.92 -9.34 -18.02
N GLU A 91 -18.30 -8.93 -19.14
CA GLU A 91 -18.07 -9.76 -20.30
C GLU A 91 -16.87 -10.69 -20.08
N VAL A 92 -15.81 -10.15 -19.47
CA VAL A 92 -14.56 -10.85 -19.19
C VAL A 92 -14.60 -11.45 -17.80
N THR A 93 -14.95 -12.73 -17.68
CA THR A 93 -15.05 -13.43 -16.38
C THR A 93 -13.79 -14.21 -16.04
N ASP A 94 -12.99 -14.60 -17.02
CA ASP A 94 -11.71 -15.29 -16.80
C ASP A 94 -10.65 -14.35 -16.22
N ILE A 95 -9.95 -14.82 -15.19
CA ILE A 95 -8.95 -14.00 -14.49
C ILE A 95 -7.77 -13.63 -15.37
N TYR A 96 -7.31 -14.50 -16.26
CA TYR A 96 -6.17 -14.22 -17.14
C TYR A 96 -6.54 -13.19 -18.21
N GLU A 97 -7.77 -13.23 -18.71
CA GLU A 97 -8.28 -12.22 -19.63
C GLU A 97 -8.40 -10.85 -18.93
N ARG A 98 -8.88 -10.80 -17.67
CA ARG A 98 -8.88 -9.56 -16.86
C ARG A 98 -7.47 -9.03 -16.62
N ILE A 99 -6.51 -9.90 -16.32
CA ILE A 99 -5.10 -9.51 -16.17
C ILE A 99 -4.58 -8.91 -17.48
N ASN A 100 -4.82 -9.56 -18.62
CA ASN A 100 -4.40 -9.07 -19.93
C ASN A 100 -5.02 -7.70 -20.24
N LEU A 101 -6.31 -7.52 -19.98
CA LEU A 101 -7.01 -6.24 -20.14
C LEU A 101 -6.34 -5.12 -19.36
N VAL A 102 -6.05 -5.36 -18.07
CA VAL A 102 -5.37 -4.37 -17.22
C VAL A 102 -3.94 -4.12 -17.67
N GLN A 103 -3.17 -5.17 -18.03
CA GLN A 103 -1.81 -5.02 -18.52
C GLN A 103 -1.75 -4.15 -19.78
N GLN A 104 -2.64 -4.36 -20.72
CA GLN A 104 -2.72 -3.53 -21.93
C GLN A 104 -2.97 -2.06 -21.59
N TYR A 105 -3.92 -1.80 -20.69
CA TYR A 105 -4.17 -0.44 -20.22
C TYR A 105 -2.94 0.18 -19.53
N LEU A 106 -2.30 -0.55 -18.61
CA LEU A 106 -1.15 -0.03 -17.85
C LEU A 106 0.06 0.25 -18.76
N LEU A 107 0.33 -0.60 -19.76
CA LEU A 107 1.43 -0.41 -20.70
C LEU A 107 1.25 0.85 -21.57
N THR A 108 0.03 1.18 -21.94
CA THR A 108 -0.28 2.32 -22.80
C THR A 108 -0.65 3.59 -22.02
N GLY A 109 -1.16 3.42 -20.80
CA GLY A 109 -1.71 4.51 -19.97
C GLY A 109 -0.72 5.21 -19.05
N ILE A 110 0.56 4.77 -19.02
CA ILE A 110 1.55 5.36 -18.13
C ILE A 110 1.81 6.85 -18.43
N ASN A 111 1.60 7.70 -17.44
CA ASN A 111 1.86 9.13 -17.57
C ASN A 111 3.31 9.46 -17.22
N VAL A 112 4.20 9.41 -18.22
CA VAL A 112 5.62 9.71 -18.04
C VAL A 112 5.91 11.13 -17.55
N LYS A 113 4.98 12.07 -17.71
CA LYS A 113 5.10 13.44 -17.17
C LYS A 113 5.03 13.48 -15.64
N ARG A 114 4.54 12.42 -15.03
CA ARG A 114 4.54 12.25 -13.57
C ARG A 114 5.82 11.61 -13.04
N TYR A 115 6.79 11.36 -13.90
CA TYR A 115 8.12 10.99 -13.43
C TYR A 115 8.77 12.15 -12.67
N ASN A 116 9.33 11.85 -11.50
CA ASN A 116 10.05 12.83 -10.69
C ASN A 116 11.32 12.19 -10.11
N SER A 117 12.49 12.65 -10.53
CA SER A 117 13.77 12.07 -10.10
C SER A 117 13.97 12.15 -8.58
N ILE A 118 13.62 13.28 -7.95
CA ILE A 118 13.74 13.44 -6.49
C ILE A 118 12.93 12.38 -5.75
N ILE A 119 11.70 12.08 -6.21
CA ILE A 119 10.88 11.02 -5.63
C ILE A 119 11.53 9.67 -5.79
N ASN A 120 12.01 9.35 -7.01
CA ASN A 120 12.61 8.05 -7.30
C ASN A 120 13.91 7.83 -6.52
N ASP A 121 14.77 8.82 -6.46
CA ASP A 121 16.03 8.74 -5.72
C ASP A 121 15.75 8.59 -4.21
N ALA A 122 14.79 9.36 -3.68
CA ALA A 122 14.37 9.26 -2.28
C ALA A 122 13.75 7.88 -1.96
N LEU A 123 12.93 7.33 -2.86
CA LEU A 123 12.37 5.99 -2.71
C LEU A 123 13.45 4.92 -2.74
N ALA A 124 14.40 5.01 -3.66
CA ALA A 124 15.53 4.09 -3.74
C ALA A 124 16.33 4.06 -2.43
N GLU A 125 16.65 5.22 -1.86
CA GLU A 125 17.33 5.34 -0.57
C GLU A 125 16.51 4.76 0.59
N ILE A 126 15.20 5.04 0.64
CA ILE A 126 14.32 4.53 1.68
C ILE A 126 14.23 3.00 1.61
N LEU A 127 14.09 2.44 0.42
CA LEU A 127 14.00 0.99 0.20
C LEU A 127 15.34 0.30 0.52
N LEU A 128 16.46 0.84 0.03
CA LEU A 128 17.80 0.32 0.29
C LEU A 128 18.12 0.27 1.79
N LYS A 129 17.72 1.30 2.53
CA LYS A 129 17.91 1.39 3.98
C LYS A 129 16.78 0.71 4.78
N LYS A 130 15.86 0.02 4.11
CA LYS A 130 14.69 -0.65 4.74
C LYS A 130 13.90 0.29 5.67
N GLY A 131 13.77 1.56 5.27
CA GLY A 131 13.14 2.60 6.08
C GLY A 131 13.94 3.11 7.29
N ASN A 132 15.13 2.58 7.55
CA ASN A 132 15.99 3.00 8.65
C ASN A 132 16.93 4.12 8.23
N LEU A 133 16.42 5.34 8.13
CA LEU A 133 17.20 6.52 7.77
C LEU A 133 16.66 7.80 8.43
N LYS A 134 17.53 8.77 8.57
CA LYS A 134 17.15 10.12 9.04
C LYS A 134 16.70 10.95 7.83
N ILE A 135 15.60 11.67 7.97
CA ILE A 135 15.05 12.51 6.88
C ILE A 135 16.03 13.61 6.47
N ASP A 136 16.80 14.16 7.40
CA ASP A 136 17.82 15.17 7.09
C ASP A 136 18.95 14.61 6.20
N SER A 137 19.31 13.34 6.40
CA SER A 137 20.26 12.65 5.52
C SER A 137 19.68 12.39 4.13
N LEU A 138 18.41 11.97 4.07
CA LEU A 138 17.69 11.76 2.81
C LEU A 138 17.59 13.05 1.98
N VAL A 139 17.23 14.16 2.65
CA VAL A 139 17.14 15.49 1.99
C VAL A 139 18.48 15.90 1.35
N LYS A 140 19.59 15.63 2.06
CA LYS A 140 20.94 15.92 1.54
C LYS A 140 21.31 15.02 0.36
N SER A 141 21.01 13.71 0.46
CA SER A 141 21.37 12.74 -0.62
C SER A 141 20.64 13.01 -1.93
N VAL A 142 19.38 13.50 -1.87
CA VAL A 142 18.59 13.80 -3.08
C VAL A 142 18.62 15.28 -3.48
N PHE A 143 19.54 16.06 -2.92
CA PHE A 143 19.79 17.48 -3.26
C PHE A 143 18.53 18.35 -3.28
N THR A 144 17.67 18.24 -2.25
CA THR A 144 16.42 19.01 -2.17
C THR A 144 16.25 19.64 -0.79
N SER A 145 15.17 20.40 -0.58
CA SER A 145 14.78 20.89 0.75
C SER A 145 13.76 19.95 1.42
N SER A 146 13.75 19.94 2.75
CA SER A 146 12.76 19.16 3.51
C SER A 146 11.32 19.51 3.13
N ARG A 147 11.04 20.82 2.94
CA ARG A 147 9.71 21.30 2.50
C ARG A 147 9.34 20.78 1.12
N GLN A 148 10.28 20.81 0.16
CA GLN A 148 10.04 20.31 -1.19
C GLN A 148 9.80 18.80 -1.19
N LEU A 149 10.62 18.02 -0.46
CA LEU A 149 10.46 16.58 -0.35
C LEU A 149 9.11 16.20 0.27
N GLN A 150 8.70 16.88 1.34
CA GLN A 150 7.39 16.68 1.97
C GLN A 150 6.24 16.99 1.00
N ARG A 151 6.35 18.08 0.24
CA ARG A 151 5.33 18.45 -0.75
C ARG A 151 5.21 17.39 -1.83
N LEU A 152 6.32 16.94 -2.42
CA LEU A 152 6.35 15.92 -3.45
C LEU A 152 5.79 14.59 -2.96
N PHE A 153 6.22 14.11 -1.78
CA PHE A 153 5.69 12.87 -1.20
C PHE A 153 4.19 12.97 -0.91
N GLY A 154 3.73 14.12 -0.41
CA GLY A 154 2.29 14.35 -0.23
C GLY A 154 1.53 14.27 -1.55
N GLU A 155 2.03 14.92 -2.59
CA GLU A 155 1.39 14.99 -3.90
C GLU A 155 1.34 13.64 -4.63
N TYR A 156 2.44 12.86 -4.58
CA TYR A 156 2.59 11.62 -5.34
C TYR A 156 2.17 10.36 -4.58
N LEU A 157 2.29 10.36 -3.24
CA LEU A 157 2.07 9.17 -2.41
C LEU A 157 1.02 9.37 -1.30
N GLY A 158 0.51 10.59 -1.12
CA GLY A 158 -0.45 10.89 -0.07
C GLY A 158 0.12 10.92 1.35
N VAL A 159 1.41 10.61 1.54
CA VAL A 159 2.07 10.53 2.85
C VAL A 159 3.39 11.29 2.86
N SER A 160 3.93 11.58 4.06
CA SER A 160 5.26 12.19 4.19
C SER A 160 6.39 11.16 4.02
N PRO A 161 7.63 11.60 3.67
CA PRO A 161 8.80 10.72 3.61
C PRO A 161 9.03 9.94 4.90
N LYS A 162 8.89 10.61 6.06
CA LYS A 162 9.02 9.98 7.38
C LYS A 162 7.99 8.88 7.59
N LYS A 163 6.74 9.10 7.17
CA LYS A 163 5.66 8.12 7.31
C LYS A 163 5.92 6.90 6.43
N LEU A 164 6.29 7.09 5.16
CA LEU A 164 6.62 5.99 4.26
C LEU A 164 7.82 5.18 4.77
N SER A 165 8.90 5.86 5.21
CA SER A 165 10.07 5.18 5.80
C SER A 165 9.68 4.33 7.01
N SER A 166 8.85 4.87 7.89
CA SER A 166 8.37 4.14 9.08
C SER A 166 7.51 2.93 8.70
N LEU A 167 6.67 3.05 7.68
CA LEU A 167 5.83 1.95 7.19
C LEU A 167 6.68 0.84 6.53
N ILE A 168 7.64 1.22 5.70
CA ILE A 168 8.59 0.27 5.10
C ILE A 168 9.40 -0.45 6.17
N ARG A 169 9.92 0.28 7.18
CA ARG A 169 10.63 -0.30 8.30
C ARG A 169 9.77 -1.32 9.06
N TYR A 170 8.51 -0.98 9.33
CA TYR A 170 7.56 -1.88 9.96
C TYR A 170 7.31 -3.15 9.12
N GLN A 171 7.17 -3.05 7.80
CA GLN A 171 6.96 -4.22 6.94
C GLN A 171 8.14 -5.19 6.98
N TYR A 172 9.38 -4.67 6.91
CA TYR A 172 10.57 -5.51 7.05
C TYR A 172 10.68 -6.15 8.44
N LEU A 173 10.37 -5.39 9.49
CA LEU A 173 10.32 -5.90 10.87
C LEU A 173 9.27 -7.01 11.00
N TRP A 174 8.07 -6.79 10.48
CA TRP A 174 6.98 -7.78 10.53
C TRP A 174 7.35 -9.06 9.77
N SER A 175 7.86 -8.94 8.57
CA SER A 175 8.33 -10.08 7.78
C SER A 175 9.35 -10.91 8.55
N GLU A 176 10.34 -10.29 9.19
CA GLU A 176 11.33 -11.01 9.98
C GLU A 176 10.70 -11.69 11.21
N ILE A 177 9.79 -11.02 11.92
CA ILE A 177 9.09 -11.59 13.07
C ILE A 177 8.30 -12.84 12.69
N VAL A 178 7.57 -12.81 11.58
CA VAL A 178 6.73 -13.94 11.14
C VAL A 178 7.58 -15.16 10.79
N PHE A 179 8.69 -14.96 10.08
CA PHE A 179 9.51 -16.08 9.61
C PHE A 179 10.59 -16.53 10.60
N SER A 180 10.83 -15.79 11.69
CA SER A 180 11.79 -16.17 12.72
C SER A 180 11.19 -17.18 13.70
N GLN A 181 11.92 -18.26 14.01
CA GLN A 181 11.52 -19.19 15.08
C GLN A 181 11.65 -18.52 16.46
N ASN A 182 12.78 -17.84 16.69
CA ASN A 182 13.09 -17.15 17.93
C ASN A 182 13.21 -15.64 17.68
N ILE A 183 12.53 -14.83 18.49
CA ILE A 183 12.55 -13.38 18.41
C ILE A 183 13.41 -12.83 19.53
N ASN A 184 14.49 -12.14 19.17
CA ASN A 184 15.27 -11.33 20.11
C ASN A 184 14.92 -9.84 19.87
N LEU A 185 14.19 -9.24 20.80
CA LEU A 185 13.77 -7.84 20.69
C LEU A 185 14.95 -6.85 20.69
N SER A 186 16.04 -7.17 21.39
CA SER A 186 17.23 -6.29 21.40
C SER A 186 17.87 -6.24 20.02
N ASP A 187 18.04 -7.40 19.37
CA ASP A 187 18.62 -7.48 18.03
C ASP A 187 17.75 -6.78 17.00
N LEU A 188 16.43 -6.97 17.06
CA LEU A 188 15.48 -6.29 16.17
C LEU A 188 15.51 -4.77 16.39
N THR A 189 15.60 -4.32 17.65
CA THR A 189 15.70 -2.90 18.00
C THR A 189 16.90 -2.25 17.33
N MET A 190 18.07 -2.88 17.46
CA MET A 190 19.31 -2.38 16.83
C MET A 190 19.24 -2.46 15.30
N LYS A 191 18.82 -3.60 14.75
CA LYS A 191 18.78 -3.86 13.30
C LYS A 191 17.88 -2.86 12.56
N TYR A 192 16.73 -2.55 13.14
CA TYR A 192 15.74 -1.65 12.52
C TYR A 192 15.86 -0.20 13.01
N GLY A 193 16.89 0.13 13.80
CA GLY A 193 17.20 1.50 14.22
C GLY A 193 16.12 2.14 15.09
N TYR A 194 15.51 1.35 15.97
CA TYR A 194 14.68 1.89 17.04
C TYR A 194 15.57 2.37 18.19
N SER A 195 15.14 3.41 18.91
CA SER A 195 15.88 3.95 20.06
C SER A 195 15.98 2.96 21.23
N ASP A 196 14.91 2.19 21.40
CA ASP A 196 14.77 1.19 22.47
C ASP A 196 13.63 0.21 22.14
N GLN A 197 13.50 -0.85 22.94
CA GLN A 197 12.46 -1.87 22.77
C GLN A 197 11.04 -1.29 22.93
N ALA A 198 10.84 -0.31 23.82
CA ALA A 198 9.54 0.28 24.03
C ALA A 198 9.07 1.04 22.80
N HIS A 199 9.97 1.76 22.12
CA HIS A 199 9.70 2.43 20.85
C HIS A 199 9.31 1.40 19.76
N LEU A 200 10.05 0.29 19.64
CA LEU A 200 9.73 -0.78 18.70
C LEU A 200 8.33 -1.36 18.97
N LEU A 201 8.05 -1.72 20.21
CA LEU A 201 6.77 -2.33 20.60
C LEU A 201 5.58 -1.39 20.38
N ASN A 202 5.75 -0.09 20.70
CA ASN A 202 4.73 0.94 20.48
C ASN A 202 4.46 1.16 18.99
N ASP A 203 5.51 1.23 18.17
CA ASP A 203 5.40 1.37 16.72
C ASP A 203 4.70 0.15 16.11
N PHE A 204 5.10 -1.06 16.54
CA PHE A 204 4.47 -2.31 16.12
C PHE A 204 2.97 -2.34 16.47
N LYS A 205 2.63 -2.04 17.72
CA LYS A 205 1.24 -2.02 18.19
C LYS A 205 0.41 -0.99 17.44
N ARG A 206 0.97 0.17 17.09
CA ARG A 206 0.27 1.19 16.28
C ARG A 206 -0.13 0.67 14.91
N TYR A 207 0.75 -0.11 14.24
CA TYR A 207 0.47 -0.64 12.92
C TYR A 207 -0.36 -1.94 12.95
N HIS A 208 -0.16 -2.79 13.97
CA HIS A 208 -0.78 -4.11 14.03
C HIS A 208 -2.04 -4.19 14.89
N ASN A 209 -2.23 -3.19 15.75
CA ASN A 209 -3.29 -3.13 16.77
C ASN A 209 -3.28 -4.31 17.77
N MET A 210 -2.15 -5.02 17.86
CA MET A 210 -1.94 -6.13 18.81
C MET A 210 -0.46 -6.27 19.15
N SER A 211 -0.13 -7.07 20.17
CA SER A 211 1.26 -7.37 20.52
C SER A 211 1.92 -8.28 19.48
N ILE A 212 3.26 -8.28 19.45
CA ILE A 212 4.04 -9.16 18.55
C ILE A 212 3.63 -10.64 18.70
N SER A 213 3.49 -11.13 19.95
CA SER A 213 3.11 -12.52 20.20
C SER A 213 1.72 -12.84 19.70
N GLN A 214 0.74 -11.94 19.93
CA GLN A 214 -0.62 -12.10 19.41
C GLN A 214 -0.64 -12.10 17.89
N ALA A 215 0.06 -11.14 17.26
CA ALA A 215 0.14 -11.01 15.81
C ALA A 215 0.76 -12.25 15.16
N LYS A 216 1.87 -12.76 15.73
CA LYS A 216 2.54 -13.97 15.24
C LYS A 216 1.63 -15.19 15.33
N ASN A 217 0.98 -15.40 16.48
CA ASN A 217 0.04 -16.51 16.67
C ASN A 217 -1.16 -16.41 15.71
N TYR A 218 -1.64 -15.20 15.46
CA TYR A 218 -2.72 -14.97 14.50
C TYR A 218 -2.30 -15.30 13.07
N ALA A 219 -1.10 -14.88 12.66
CA ALA A 219 -0.56 -15.15 11.33
C ALA A 219 -0.39 -16.65 11.06
N TYR A 220 0.09 -17.43 12.04
CA TYR A 220 0.22 -18.89 11.89
C TYR A 220 -1.12 -19.62 11.77
N LYS A 221 -2.18 -19.10 12.40
CA LYS A 221 -3.52 -19.68 12.32
C LYS A 221 -4.26 -19.29 11.04
N ASN A 222 -3.88 -18.19 10.41
CA ASN A 222 -4.56 -17.61 9.27
C ASN A 222 -3.54 -17.34 8.14
N VAL A 223 -3.27 -18.35 7.32
CA VAL A 223 -2.25 -18.30 6.25
C VAL A 223 -2.46 -17.10 5.28
N GLY A 224 -3.70 -16.65 5.08
CA GLY A 224 -4.01 -15.45 4.29
C GLY A 224 -3.44 -14.13 4.85
N PHE A 225 -2.98 -14.12 6.09
CA PHE A 225 -2.32 -12.95 6.71
C PHE A 225 -0.84 -12.80 6.34
N LEU A 226 -0.28 -13.81 5.69
CA LEU A 226 1.11 -13.83 5.21
C LEU A 226 1.23 -13.22 3.79
N GLN A 227 0.53 -12.13 3.52
CA GLN A 227 0.45 -11.49 2.20
C GLN A 227 1.78 -10.90 1.68
N TYR A 228 2.90 -11.16 2.35
CA TYR A 228 4.18 -10.53 2.02
C TYR A 228 5.26 -11.57 1.73
N ARG A 229 5.37 -11.91 0.49
CA ARG A 229 6.61 -12.39 -0.13
C ARG A 229 7.05 -11.43 -1.20
#